data_473573188018161e5a2ad980fb9776db
#
_entry.id   473573188018161e5a2ad980fb9776db
#
_cell.length_a   1.000
_cell.length_b   1.000
_cell.length_c   1.000
_cell.angle_alpha   90.00
_cell.angle_beta   90.00
_cell.angle_gamma   90.00
#
_symmetry.space_group_name_H-M   'P 1'
#
loop_
_entity.id
_entity.type
_entity.pdbx_description
1 polymer ?
#
loop_
_entity_poly.entity_id
_entity_poly.type
_entity_poly.pdbx_seq_one_letter_code
_entity_poly.pdbx_strand_id
1 'polypeptide(L)'
;PERVAGAVLVTQPAAVIATGLIAAAGIAGLAMRSMPARGRLTVMLFVGLVGLGAGFVGDLDGPFAATVRLFLDSAGAPLRNVHKLEPVIRIPLALGLAHLLARVPLPGSAPRPQWRTAVAHPEKHPMMAVTALVLVALTLSTSLAWTGKLAPRGAYEAVPQYWHDAADWLTENASGSSPDGSDAQRALIVPGAPFALQT
;
A
#
# COMPACT_ATOMS: atom_id res chain seq x y z
N PRO A 1 7.12 -21.89 4.46
CA PRO A 1 6.07 -21.06 3.90
C PRO A 1 6.68 -19.73 3.50
N GLU A 2 6.87 -19.56 2.19
CA GLU A 2 7.40 -18.31 1.65
C GLU A 2 6.38 -17.21 1.88
N ARG A 3 6.78 -16.18 2.61
CA ARG A 3 5.91 -15.05 2.92
C ARG A 3 5.71 -14.23 1.64
N VAL A 4 4.45 -13.93 1.34
CA VAL A 4 4.09 -13.00 0.27
C VAL A 4 4.90 -11.71 0.44
N ALA A 5 5.43 -11.14 -0.65
CA ALA A 5 6.31 -9.97 -0.62
C ALA A 5 5.76 -8.83 0.25
N GLY A 6 4.44 -8.58 0.21
CA GLY A 6 3.77 -7.59 1.07
C GLY A 6 3.84 -7.91 2.56
N ALA A 7 3.85 -9.18 2.95
CA ALA A 7 3.93 -9.57 4.36
C ALA A 7 5.29 -9.20 4.97
N VAL A 8 6.36 -9.17 4.18
CA VAL A 8 7.70 -8.76 4.63
C VAL A 8 7.68 -7.31 5.12
N LEU A 9 7.00 -6.42 4.41
CA LEU A 9 6.88 -4.99 4.77
C LEU A 9 6.11 -4.78 6.08
N VAL A 10 5.22 -5.69 6.45
CA VAL A 10 4.38 -5.58 7.66
C VAL A 10 4.97 -6.35 8.84
N THR A 11 5.78 -7.38 8.58
CA THR A 11 6.30 -8.27 9.64
C THR A 11 7.75 -7.99 10.01
N GLN A 12 8.54 -7.37 9.13
CA GLN A 12 9.93 -7.02 9.45
C GLN A 12 10.01 -5.69 10.21
N PRO A 13 10.55 -5.67 11.45
CA PRO A 13 10.61 -4.45 12.27
C PRO A 13 11.29 -3.28 11.55
N ALA A 14 12.38 -3.54 10.83
CA ALA A 14 13.10 -2.51 10.07
C ALA A 14 12.22 -1.87 8.98
N ALA A 15 11.44 -2.67 8.26
CA ALA A 15 10.54 -2.17 7.22
C ALA A 15 9.37 -1.36 7.82
N VAL A 16 8.81 -1.83 8.94
CA VAL A 16 7.74 -1.12 9.66
C VAL A 16 8.23 0.23 10.18
N ILE A 17 9.41 0.26 10.82
CA ILE A 17 10.02 1.50 11.31
C ILE A 17 10.31 2.44 10.14
N ALA A 18 10.90 1.95 9.05
CA ALA A 18 11.21 2.75 7.86
C ALA A 18 9.93 3.38 7.26
N THR A 19 8.87 2.60 7.12
CA THR A 19 7.58 3.08 6.60
C THR A 19 6.95 4.12 7.54
N GLY A 20 7.02 3.88 8.85
CA GLY A 20 6.57 4.81 9.88
C GLY A 20 7.33 6.14 9.85
N LEU A 21 8.65 6.11 9.66
CA LEU A 21 9.50 7.31 9.53
C LEU A 21 9.14 8.12 8.28
N ILE A 22 8.89 7.46 7.15
CA ILE A 22 8.46 8.12 5.91
C ILE A 22 7.10 8.79 6.11
N ALA A 23 6.15 8.10 6.72
CA ALA A 23 4.83 8.67 7.02
C ALA A 23 4.94 9.86 7.97
N ALA A 24 5.74 9.76 9.04
CA ALA A 24 6.00 10.84 9.98
C ALA A 24 6.64 12.06 9.30
N ALA A 25 7.63 11.84 8.42
CA ALA A 25 8.25 12.90 7.63
C ALA A 25 7.24 13.57 6.68
N GLY A 26 6.34 12.79 6.06
CA GLY A 26 5.24 13.30 5.25
C GLY A 26 4.29 14.20 6.04
N ILE A 27 3.89 13.75 7.24
CA ILE A 27 3.04 14.53 8.16
C ILE A 27 3.77 15.80 8.60
N ALA A 28 5.06 15.72 8.98
CA ALA A 28 5.85 16.87 9.37
C ALA A 28 5.92 17.93 8.27
N GLY A 29 6.16 17.51 7.03
CA GLY A 29 6.15 18.42 5.87
C GLY A 29 4.78 19.03 5.61
N LEU A 30 3.71 18.25 5.75
CA LEU A 30 2.33 18.72 5.60
C LEU A 30 1.95 19.73 6.70
N ALA A 31 2.48 19.57 7.92
CA ALA A 31 2.24 20.47 9.05
C ALA A 31 2.95 21.83 8.89
N MET A 32 3.93 21.96 7.98
CA MET A 32 4.68 23.20 7.78
C MET A 32 3.76 24.34 7.33
N ARG A 33 3.94 25.54 7.89
CA ARG A 33 3.12 26.72 7.55
C ARG A 33 3.26 27.15 6.09
N SER A 34 4.40 26.86 5.47
CA SER A 34 4.72 27.19 4.07
C SER A 34 4.20 26.17 3.07
N MET A 35 3.55 25.08 3.54
CA MET A 35 3.01 24.04 2.64
C MET A 35 1.84 24.58 1.82
N PRO A 36 1.92 24.56 0.48
CA PRO A 36 0.81 24.97 -0.40
C PRO A 36 -0.41 24.07 -0.16
N ALA A 37 -1.61 24.66 -0.19
CA ALA A 37 -2.88 23.95 -0.04
C ALA A 37 -2.97 23.05 1.22
N ARG A 38 -2.20 23.36 2.27
CA ARG A 38 -2.10 22.57 3.52
C ARG A 38 -3.46 22.10 4.03
N GLY A 39 -4.41 23.03 4.17
CA GLY A 39 -5.73 22.70 4.71
C GLY A 39 -6.46 21.64 3.90
N ARG A 40 -6.45 21.75 2.57
CA ARG A 40 -7.09 20.77 1.67
C ARG A 40 -6.43 19.40 1.76
N LEU A 41 -5.11 19.37 1.77
CA LEU A 41 -4.33 18.11 1.88
C LEU A 41 -4.52 17.46 3.25
N THR A 42 -4.62 18.25 4.33
CA THR A 42 -4.91 17.72 5.68
C THR A 42 -6.32 17.12 5.75
N VAL A 43 -7.32 17.80 5.19
CA VAL A 43 -8.69 17.25 5.10
C VAL A 43 -8.70 15.97 4.27
N MET A 44 -8.01 15.96 3.12
CA MET A 44 -7.89 14.79 2.27
C MET A 44 -7.27 13.60 3.04
N LEU A 45 -6.17 13.82 3.75
CA LEU A 45 -5.52 12.81 4.58
C LEU A 45 -6.49 12.27 5.65
N PHE A 46 -7.18 13.17 6.34
CA PHE A 46 -8.12 12.80 7.39
C PHE A 46 -9.29 11.97 6.84
N VAL A 47 -9.90 12.40 5.75
CA VAL A 47 -10.98 11.66 5.07
C VAL A 47 -10.51 10.27 4.64
N GLY A 48 -9.29 10.16 4.09
CA GLY A 48 -8.70 8.88 3.73
C GLY A 48 -8.50 7.95 4.93
N LEU A 49 -7.97 8.47 6.03
CA LEU A 49 -7.76 7.70 7.27
C LEU A 49 -9.08 7.23 7.89
N VAL A 50 -10.07 8.12 7.96
CA VAL A 50 -11.41 7.77 8.46
C VAL A 50 -12.04 6.71 7.55
N GLY A 51 -11.99 6.89 6.23
CA GLY A 51 -12.55 5.92 5.28
C GLY A 51 -11.86 4.56 5.34
N LEU A 52 -10.54 4.53 5.53
CA LEU A 52 -9.79 3.28 5.66
C LEU A 52 -10.08 2.58 7.00
N GLY A 53 -10.23 3.35 8.09
CA GLY A 53 -10.43 2.84 9.44
C GLY A 53 -11.89 2.52 9.79
N ALA A 54 -12.86 3.14 9.12
CA ALA A 54 -14.27 3.05 9.50
C ALA A 54 -14.86 1.63 9.45
N GLY A 55 -14.37 0.79 8.53
CA GLY A 55 -14.79 -0.62 8.37
C GLY A 55 -13.84 -1.63 8.99
N PHE A 56 -12.80 -1.18 9.71
CA PHE A 56 -11.82 -2.08 10.31
C PHE A 56 -12.44 -2.89 11.44
N VAL A 57 -12.21 -4.19 11.40
CA VAL A 57 -12.62 -5.17 12.40
C VAL A 57 -11.39 -5.79 12.98
N GLY A 58 -11.10 -5.47 14.21
CA GLY A 58 -10.04 -6.05 15.01
C GLY A 58 -10.52 -6.18 16.45
N ASP A 59 -9.62 -6.47 17.37
CA ASP A 59 -9.90 -6.55 18.80
C ASP A 59 -10.49 -5.23 19.39
N LEU A 60 -10.32 -4.13 18.65
CA LEU A 60 -10.91 -2.82 18.93
C LEU A 60 -11.93 -2.50 17.84
N ASP A 61 -13.13 -3.03 17.96
CA ASP A 61 -14.24 -2.66 17.09
C ASP A 61 -14.61 -1.18 17.27
N GLY A 62 -14.61 -0.43 16.17
CA GLY A 62 -15.08 0.95 16.19
C GLY A 62 -16.59 1.02 16.50
N PRO A 63 -17.07 2.05 17.19
CA PRO A 63 -18.47 2.18 17.60
C PRO A 63 -19.48 2.13 16.43
N PHE A 64 -19.00 2.36 15.20
CA PHE A 64 -19.82 2.35 13.99
C PHE A 64 -19.46 1.20 13.03
N ALA A 65 -18.58 0.27 13.41
CA ALA A 65 -18.10 -0.77 12.50
C ALA A 65 -19.23 -1.63 11.92
N ALA A 66 -20.22 -2.02 12.73
CA ALA A 66 -21.38 -2.79 12.28
C ALA A 66 -22.24 -2.02 11.27
N THR A 67 -22.50 -0.74 11.54
CA THR A 67 -23.30 0.13 10.65
C THR A 67 -22.59 0.38 9.33
N VAL A 68 -21.27 0.62 9.38
CA VAL A 68 -20.45 0.82 8.17
C VAL A 68 -20.43 -0.45 7.32
N ARG A 69 -20.33 -1.63 7.93
CA ARG A 69 -20.41 -2.91 7.20
C ARG A 69 -21.75 -3.08 6.51
N LEU A 70 -22.84 -2.90 7.25
CA LEU A 70 -24.19 -3.01 6.68
C LEU A 70 -24.35 -2.05 5.48
N PHE A 71 -23.83 -0.83 5.59
CA PHE A 71 -23.81 0.12 4.48
C PHE A 71 -22.96 -0.39 3.30
N LEU A 72 -21.75 -0.87 3.56
CA LEU A 72 -20.82 -1.38 2.53
C LEU A 72 -21.33 -2.67 1.87
N ASP A 73 -22.15 -3.47 2.56
CA ASP A 73 -22.78 -4.66 2.00
C ASP A 73 -24.06 -4.36 1.20
N SER A 74 -24.56 -3.12 1.30
CA SER A 74 -25.76 -2.65 0.60
C SER A 74 -25.43 -1.53 -0.40
N ALA A 75 -25.89 -0.32 -0.14
CA ALA A 75 -25.74 0.85 -1.01
C ALA A 75 -24.28 1.29 -1.22
N GLY A 76 -23.40 1.00 -0.24
CA GLY A 76 -21.99 1.31 -0.28
C GLY A 76 -21.09 0.26 -0.97
N ALA A 77 -21.66 -0.76 -1.61
CA ALA A 77 -20.90 -1.85 -2.24
C ALA A 77 -19.75 -1.39 -3.16
N PRO A 78 -19.85 -0.29 -3.95
CA PRO A 78 -18.73 0.22 -4.74
C PRO A 78 -17.54 0.71 -3.90
N LEU A 79 -17.77 1.09 -2.63
CA LEU A 79 -16.77 1.56 -1.68
C LEU A 79 -16.20 0.44 -0.81
N ARG A 80 -16.71 -0.78 -0.91
CA ARG A 80 -16.25 -1.94 -0.13
C ARG A 80 -14.76 -2.24 -0.34
N ASN A 81 -14.21 -1.90 -1.49
CA ASN A 81 -12.79 -1.99 -1.73
C ASN A 81 -12.08 -0.75 -1.18
N VAL A 82 -11.73 -0.79 0.11
CA VAL A 82 -11.06 0.30 0.84
C VAL A 82 -9.70 0.69 0.26
N HIS A 83 -9.05 -0.18 -0.51
CA HIS A 83 -7.79 0.13 -1.19
C HIS A 83 -7.92 1.29 -2.19
N LYS A 84 -9.14 1.57 -2.69
CA LYS A 84 -9.40 2.75 -3.52
C LYS A 84 -9.17 4.07 -2.78
N LEU A 85 -9.17 4.06 -1.45
CA LEU A 85 -8.90 5.24 -0.62
C LEU A 85 -7.40 5.45 -0.35
N GLU A 86 -6.53 4.48 -0.67
CA GLU A 86 -5.09 4.63 -0.46
C GLU A 86 -4.48 5.86 -1.14
N PRO A 87 -4.82 6.22 -2.39
CA PRO A 87 -4.30 7.44 -3.01
C PRO A 87 -4.65 8.71 -2.23
N VAL A 88 -5.84 8.73 -1.58
CA VAL A 88 -6.31 9.86 -0.76
C VAL A 88 -5.42 10.08 0.47
N ILE A 89 -4.76 9.03 0.96
CA ILE A 89 -3.78 9.10 2.06
C ILE A 89 -2.38 9.34 1.52
N ARG A 90 -1.99 8.63 0.46
CA ARG A 90 -0.61 8.64 -0.05
C ARG A 90 -0.24 9.97 -0.70
N ILE A 91 -1.16 10.63 -1.41
CA ILE A 91 -0.87 11.91 -2.09
C ILE A 91 -0.51 13.01 -1.09
N PRO A 92 -1.30 13.31 -0.03
CA PRO A 92 -0.92 14.29 0.95
C PRO A 92 0.42 13.99 1.64
N LEU A 93 0.67 12.73 1.99
CA LEU A 93 1.93 12.32 2.62
C LEU A 93 3.13 12.49 1.69
N ALA A 94 2.99 12.10 0.42
CA ALA A 94 4.05 12.25 -0.58
C ALA A 94 4.37 13.73 -0.86
N LEU A 95 3.34 14.59 -0.98
CA LEU A 95 3.52 16.03 -1.17
C LEU A 95 4.13 16.68 0.07
N GLY A 96 3.72 16.27 1.27
CA GLY A 96 4.31 16.72 2.53
C GLY A 96 5.79 16.34 2.61
N LEU A 97 6.13 15.10 2.31
CA LEU A 97 7.51 14.62 2.25
C LEU A 97 8.35 15.41 1.24
N ALA A 98 7.84 15.59 0.03
CA ALA A 98 8.52 16.39 -0.99
C ALA A 98 8.75 17.84 -0.52
N HIS A 99 7.76 18.45 0.15
CA HIS A 99 7.89 19.79 0.70
C HIS A 99 8.95 19.87 1.81
N LEU A 100 9.02 18.86 2.68
CA LEU A 100 10.05 18.75 3.71
C LEU A 100 11.44 18.66 3.08
N LEU A 101 11.62 17.75 2.12
CA LEU A 101 12.90 17.55 1.45
C LEU A 101 13.34 18.75 0.60
N ALA A 102 12.41 19.55 0.07
CA ALA A 102 12.72 20.77 -0.67
C ALA A 102 13.40 21.85 0.21
N ARG A 103 13.44 21.69 1.53
CA ARG A 103 14.16 22.58 2.44
C ARG A 103 15.65 22.32 2.51
N VAL A 104 16.09 21.20 1.95
CA VAL A 104 17.52 20.86 1.96
C VAL A 104 18.24 21.66 0.89
N PRO A 105 19.34 22.34 1.20
CA PRO A 105 20.15 23.04 0.22
C PRO A 105 20.92 22.03 -0.63
N LEU A 106 20.37 21.68 -1.79
CA LEU A 106 20.98 20.76 -2.75
C LEU A 106 21.60 21.52 -3.93
N PRO A 107 22.56 20.89 -4.65
CA PRO A 107 23.06 21.42 -5.92
C PRO A 107 21.89 21.67 -6.88
N GLY A 108 21.80 22.89 -7.42
CA GLY A 108 20.71 23.33 -8.31
C GLY A 108 19.57 24.06 -7.60
N SER A 109 19.33 23.83 -6.32
CA SER A 109 18.32 24.57 -5.51
C SER A 109 18.94 25.65 -4.65
N ALA A 110 20.26 25.61 -4.39
CA ALA A 110 21.00 26.58 -3.60
C ALA A 110 22.32 26.97 -4.25
N PRO A 111 22.87 28.18 -3.96
CA PRO A 111 24.19 28.58 -4.43
C PRO A 111 25.29 27.63 -3.96
N ARG A 112 26.33 27.45 -4.82
CA ARG A 112 27.45 26.54 -4.54
C ARG A 112 28.04 26.61 -3.13
N PRO A 113 28.31 27.77 -2.53
CA PRO A 113 28.88 27.84 -1.17
C PRO A 113 27.95 27.24 -0.10
N GLN A 114 26.63 27.39 -0.24
CA GLN A 114 25.67 26.92 0.77
C GLN A 114 25.59 25.39 0.82
N TRP A 115 25.41 24.71 -0.31
CA TRP A 115 25.31 23.25 -0.29
C TRP A 115 26.66 22.57 0.03
N ARG A 116 27.79 23.17 -0.40
CA ARG A 116 29.12 22.65 -0.03
C ARG A 116 29.36 22.74 1.46
N THR A 117 28.99 23.85 2.08
CA THR A 117 29.09 24.02 3.55
C THR A 117 28.16 23.05 4.28
N ALA A 118 26.94 22.85 3.78
CA ALA A 118 25.97 21.92 4.37
C ALA A 118 26.47 20.45 4.29
N VAL A 119 27.12 20.07 3.20
CA VAL A 119 27.71 18.73 3.04
C VAL A 119 28.99 18.58 3.89
N ALA A 120 29.81 19.62 3.96
CA ALA A 120 31.05 19.59 4.75
C ALA A 120 30.80 19.58 6.27
N HIS A 121 29.73 20.21 6.72
CA HIS A 121 29.37 20.36 8.13
C HIS A 121 27.92 19.96 8.39
N PRO A 122 27.55 18.66 8.20
CA PRO A 122 26.19 18.19 8.36
C PRO A 122 25.66 18.38 9.78
N GLU A 123 26.52 18.42 10.78
CA GLU A 123 26.21 18.68 12.19
C GLU A 123 25.62 20.07 12.43
N LYS A 124 25.90 21.04 11.56
CA LYS A 124 25.35 22.40 11.61
C LYS A 124 24.04 22.55 10.86
N HIS A 125 23.64 21.53 10.11
CA HIS A 125 22.47 21.52 9.25
C HIS A 125 21.55 20.35 9.60
N PRO A 126 20.66 20.45 10.61
CA PRO A 126 19.81 19.34 11.05
C PRO A 126 18.93 18.76 9.93
N MET A 127 18.57 19.57 8.94
CA MET A 127 17.83 19.10 7.76
C MET A 127 18.61 18.09 6.92
N MET A 128 19.95 18.15 6.93
CA MET A 128 20.78 17.13 6.26
C MET A 128 20.65 15.77 6.93
N ALA A 129 20.64 15.73 8.27
CA ALA A 129 20.46 14.49 9.02
C ALA A 129 19.05 13.91 8.80
N VAL A 130 18.02 14.77 8.83
CA VAL A 130 16.63 14.35 8.51
C VAL A 130 16.54 13.79 7.11
N THR A 131 17.17 14.43 6.13
CA THR A 131 17.17 13.93 4.74
C THR A 131 17.88 12.61 4.62
N ALA A 132 19.06 12.45 5.23
CA ALA A 132 19.79 11.18 5.23
C ALA A 132 18.94 10.06 5.85
N LEU A 133 18.31 10.32 6.99
CA LEU A 133 17.40 9.37 7.63
C LEU A 133 16.22 8.98 6.73
N VAL A 134 15.59 9.96 6.09
CA VAL A 134 14.47 9.71 5.16
C VAL A 134 14.93 8.91 3.95
N LEU A 135 16.09 9.21 3.38
CA LEU A 135 16.64 8.46 2.24
C LEU A 135 16.96 7.00 2.63
N VAL A 136 17.54 6.79 3.80
CA VAL A 136 17.76 5.43 4.33
C VAL A 136 16.42 4.70 4.52
N ALA A 137 15.43 5.36 5.10
CA ALA A 137 14.10 4.80 5.27
C ALA A 137 13.43 4.46 3.93
N LEU A 138 13.54 5.33 2.92
CA LEU A 138 13.05 5.08 1.56
C LEU A 138 13.76 3.87 0.93
N THR A 139 15.08 3.77 1.05
CA THR A 139 15.85 2.64 0.54
C THR A 139 15.43 1.33 1.21
N LEU A 140 15.23 1.34 2.53
CA LEU A 140 14.78 0.15 3.27
C LEU A 140 13.35 -0.24 2.91
N SER A 141 12.42 0.73 2.80
CA SER A 141 11.02 0.45 2.46
C SER A 141 10.84 -0.05 1.01
N THR A 142 11.76 0.34 0.11
CA THR A 142 11.78 -0.13 -1.28
C THR A 142 12.69 -1.33 -1.51
N SER A 143 13.22 -1.94 -0.44
CA SER A 143 14.19 -3.04 -0.52
C SER A 143 13.72 -4.24 -1.34
N LEU A 144 12.42 -4.53 -1.36
CA LEU A 144 11.85 -5.59 -2.18
C LEU A 144 12.07 -5.37 -3.68
N ALA A 145 12.07 -4.10 -4.14
CA ALA A 145 12.34 -3.77 -5.54
C ALA A 145 13.80 -4.06 -5.92
N TRP A 146 14.74 -3.66 -5.05
CA TRP A 146 16.18 -3.84 -5.30
C TRP A 146 16.64 -5.30 -5.17
N THR A 147 15.96 -6.06 -4.31
CA THR A 147 16.33 -7.48 -4.06
C THR A 147 15.64 -8.45 -5.00
N GLY A 148 14.84 -7.97 -5.95
CA GLY A 148 14.10 -8.82 -6.90
C GLY A 148 13.00 -9.67 -6.24
N LYS A 149 12.59 -9.34 -5.02
CA LYS A 149 11.58 -10.08 -4.24
C LYS A 149 10.15 -9.56 -4.43
N LEU A 150 9.93 -8.66 -5.40
CA LEU A 150 8.59 -8.18 -5.75
C LEU A 150 7.78 -9.25 -6.48
N ALA A 151 8.44 -10.04 -7.33
CA ALA A 151 7.78 -11.15 -7.99
C ALA A 151 7.57 -12.29 -6.96
N PRO A 152 6.36 -12.84 -6.84
CA PRO A 152 6.16 -14.02 -6.03
C PRO A 152 7.03 -15.15 -6.60
N ARG A 153 7.91 -15.71 -5.76
CA ARG A 153 8.55 -16.98 -6.06
C ARG A 153 7.45 -18.03 -6.03
N GLY A 154 7.23 -18.73 -7.10
CA GLY A 154 6.13 -19.70 -7.21
C GLY A 154 5.09 -19.28 -8.24
N ALA A 155 5.46 -18.44 -9.25
CA ALA A 155 4.75 -18.46 -10.51
C ALA A 155 4.82 -19.92 -11.02
N TYR A 156 3.67 -20.53 -11.20
CA TYR A 156 3.61 -21.89 -11.69
C TYR A 156 4.35 -21.96 -13.02
N GLU A 157 5.41 -22.77 -13.11
CA GLU A 157 6.08 -23.06 -14.39
C GLU A 157 5.16 -23.90 -15.28
N ALA A 158 4.27 -24.68 -14.65
CA ALA A 158 3.23 -25.43 -15.32
C ALA A 158 2.01 -25.55 -14.41
N VAL A 159 0.83 -25.50 -14.98
CA VAL A 159 -0.41 -25.81 -14.26
C VAL A 159 -0.43 -27.31 -13.97
N PRO A 160 -0.60 -27.76 -12.71
CA PRO A 160 -0.68 -29.18 -12.40
C PRO A 160 -1.78 -29.88 -13.18
N GLN A 161 -1.51 -31.12 -13.64
CA GLN A 161 -2.40 -31.87 -14.51
C GLN A 161 -3.82 -32.02 -13.93
N TYR A 162 -3.96 -32.18 -12.64
CA TYR A 162 -5.29 -32.31 -12.01
C TYR A 162 -6.22 -31.09 -12.21
N TRP A 163 -5.67 -29.90 -12.51
CA TRP A 163 -6.48 -28.74 -12.89
C TRP A 163 -7.02 -28.86 -14.31
N HIS A 164 -6.23 -29.43 -15.23
CA HIS A 164 -6.69 -29.71 -16.58
C HIS A 164 -7.76 -30.82 -16.56
N ASP A 165 -7.51 -31.89 -15.80
CA ASP A 165 -8.47 -32.98 -15.64
C ASP A 165 -9.80 -32.49 -15.04
N ALA A 166 -9.73 -31.58 -14.03
CA ALA A 166 -10.92 -30.98 -13.45
C ALA A 166 -11.66 -30.06 -14.43
N ALA A 167 -10.94 -29.29 -15.24
CA ALA A 167 -11.55 -28.42 -16.26
C ALA A 167 -12.23 -29.26 -17.37
N ASP A 168 -11.59 -30.33 -17.81
CA ASP A 168 -12.13 -31.25 -18.81
C ASP A 168 -13.39 -31.94 -18.26
N TRP A 169 -13.32 -32.43 -17.01
CA TRP A 169 -14.48 -33.04 -16.35
C TRP A 169 -15.65 -32.06 -16.22
N LEU A 170 -15.38 -30.78 -15.83
CA LEU A 170 -16.41 -29.75 -15.75
C LEU A 170 -17.00 -29.45 -17.14
N THR A 171 -16.18 -29.40 -18.15
CA THR A 171 -16.64 -29.17 -19.53
C THR A 171 -17.56 -30.30 -20.00
N GLU A 172 -17.22 -31.54 -19.70
CA GLU A 172 -18.01 -32.71 -20.10
C GLU A 172 -19.31 -32.89 -19.31
N ASN A 173 -19.27 -32.61 -18.00
CA ASN A 173 -20.36 -32.94 -17.08
C ASN A 173 -21.21 -31.74 -16.66
N ALA A 174 -20.67 -30.49 -16.72
CA ALA A 174 -21.38 -29.28 -16.33
C ALA A 174 -21.87 -28.42 -17.51
N SER A 175 -21.56 -28.80 -18.75
CA SER A 175 -22.04 -28.15 -19.99
C SER A 175 -23.47 -28.55 -20.37
N GLY A 176 -24.31 -28.92 -19.42
CA GLY A 176 -25.71 -29.21 -19.65
C GLY A 176 -26.49 -27.98 -20.09
N SER A 177 -27.08 -28.04 -21.27
CA SER A 177 -27.96 -26.99 -21.81
C SER A 177 -29.07 -26.68 -20.82
N SER A 178 -29.09 -25.48 -20.27
CA SER A 178 -30.26 -25.00 -19.51
C SER A 178 -31.41 -24.74 -20.48
N PRO A 179 -32.66 -25.11 -20.16
CA PRO A 179 -33.78 -24.94 -21.05
C PRO A 179 -34.08 -23.49 -21.47
N ASP A 180 -33.48 -22.51 -20.79
CA ASP A 180 -33.69 -21.08 -21.06
C ASP A 180 -32.54 -20.42 -21.84
N GLY A 181 -31.59 -21.23 -22.37
CA GLY A 181 -30.48 -20.73 -23.20
C GLY A 181 -29.40 -19.97 -22.42
N SER A 182 -29.39 -19.98 -21.10
CA SER A 182 -28.33 -19.39 -20.27
C SER A 182 -27.27 -20.46 -19.98
N ASP A 183 -26.28 -20.61 -20.84
CA ASP A 183 -25.20 -21.60 -20.75
C ASP A 183 -24.14 -21.30 -19.68
N ALA A 184 -24.38 -20.32 -18.80
CA ALA A 184 -23.41 -19.93 -17.79
C ALA A 184 -23.58 -20.71 -16.48
N GLN A 185 -23.19 -21.98 -16.47
CA GLN A 185 -23.01 -22.70 -15.20
C GLN A 185 -21.75 -22.17 -14.48
N ARG A 186 -21.89 -21.88 -13.19
CA ARG A 186 -20.80 -21.39 -12.35
C ARG A 186 -20.33 -22.51 -11.44
N ALA A 187 -19.03 -22.84 -11.48
CA ALA A 187 -18.42 -23.76 -10.54
C ALA A 187 -17.97 -23.00 -9.29
N LEU A 188 -18.32 -23.53 -8.10
CA LEU A 188 -17.81 -23.06 -6.83
C LEU A 188 -16.65 -23.94 -6.39
N ILE A 189 -15.46 -23.36 -6.25
CA ILE A 189 -14.28 -24.07 -5.73
C ILE A 189 -14.24 -23.90 -4.21
N VAL A 190 -14.32 -25.01 -3.49
CA VAL A 190 -14.30 -25.04 -2.03
C VAL A 190 -13.24 -26.03 -1.54
N PRO A 191 -12.40 -25.65 -0.57
CA PRO A 191 -12.28 -24.33 0.06
C PRO A 191 -11.65 -23.31 -0.91
N GLY A 192 -12.14 -22.06 -0.85
CA GLY A 192 -11.51 -20.96 -1.58
C GLY A 192 -10.12 -20.69 -1.00
N ALA A 193 -9.07 -21.14 -1.69
CA ALA A 193 -7.72 -20.78 -1.28
C ALA A 193 -7.47 -19.31 -1.63
N PRO A 194 -7.07 -18.46 -0.67
CA PRO A 194 -6.73 -17.07 -0.97
C PRO A 194 -5.54 -16.94 -1.92
N PHE A 195 -4.70 -17.98 -1.97
CA PHE A 195 -3.57 -18.12 -2.90
C PHE A 195 -3.30 -19.61 -3.14
N ALA A 196 -3.06 -19.98 -4.38
CA ALA A 196 -2.53 -21.30 -4.70
C ALA A 196 -1.02 -21.29 -4.39
N LEU A 197 -0.63 -21.90 -3.27
CA LEU A 197 0.76 -22.18 -2.97
C LEU A 197 1.04 -23.62 -3.42
N GLN A 198 1.93 -23.76 -4.39
CA GLN A 198 2.50 -25.05 -4.75
C GLN A 198 3.64 -25.32 -3.76
N THR A 199 3.52 -26.38 -2.96
CA THR A 199 4.58 -26.93 -2.11
C THR A 199 5.43 -27.91 -2.89
#